data_75dc41909e99171722e3ae2f896ae942
#
_entry.id   75dc41909e99171722e3ae2f896ae942
#
_cell.length_a   1.000
_cell.length_b   1.000
_cell.length_c   1.000
_cell.angle_alpha   90.00
_cell.angle_beta   90.00
_cell.angle_gamma   90.00
#
_symmetry.space_group_name_H-M   'P 1'
#
loop_
_entity.id
_entity.type
_entity.pdbx_description
1 polymer ?
#
loop_
_entity_poly.entity_id
_entity_poly.type
_entity_poly.pdbx_seq_one_letter_code
_entity_poly.pdbx_strand_id
1 'polypeptide(L)'
;MDILTGAVNLLYLSQKRVNASTAKRGYSEEKWVASYIENDFRVNDDRRSKVDLTNGHMNIQVKKSKARQFQQISRGTVDSLVSVIPNLQPIESLLKERCEHKKYFDPCIIETLNASKREILEHALLGHGDLKPDVLCITEWDKRDATRKKIMFVAMKDVIESLMQYDFSIRDSKTVVELGPSFTFQRKGGDGGRKSANDIQFKIVPSLLDVTYPVVIHLTH
;
A
#
# COMPACT_ATOMS: atom_id res chain seq x y z
N MET A 1 -12.98 2.02 -23.00
CA MET A 1 -12.02 3.14 -22.84
C MET A 1 -11.11 2.71 -21.69
N ASP A 2 -9.83 2.54 -21.98
CA ASP A 2 -8.90 2.00 -20.99
C ASP A 2 -8.79 2.99 -19.81
N ILE A 3 -8.92 2.50 -18.57
CA ILE A 3 -8.90 3.32 -17.35
C ILE A 3 -7.60 4.15 -17.28
N LEU A 4 -6.50 3.62 -17.82
CA LEU A 4 -5.23 4.34 -17.93
C LEU A 4 -5.29 5.52 -18.89
N THR A 5 -5.94 5.38 -20.04
CA THR A 5 -6.11 6.47 -21.00
C THR A 5 -7.02 7.56 -20.43
N GLY A 6 -8.05 7.16 -19.67
CA GLY A 6 -8.89 8.09 -18.92
C GLY A 6 -8.14 8.80 -17.80
N ALA A 7 -7.29 8.06 -17.04
CA ALA A 7 -6.49 8.61 -15.94
C ALA A 7 -5.43 9.61 -16.43
N VAL A 8 -4.74 9.30 -17.53
CA VAL A 8 -3.74 10.22 -18.13
C VAL A 8 -4.41 11.50 -18.67
N ASN A 9 -5.60 11.39 -19.24
CA ASN A 9 -6.34 12.55 -19.73
C ASN A 9 -6.99 13.39 -18.62
N LEU A 10 -7.24 12.79 -17.43
CA LEU A 10 -7.78 13.48 -16.25
C LEU A 10 -6.68 14.08 -15.35
N LEU A 11 -5.45 13.59 -15.45
CA LEU A 11 -4.29 14.11 -14.74
C LEU A 11 -3.57 15.18 -15.60
N TYR A 12 -4.27 16.18 -16.08
CA TYR A 12 -3.63 17.40 -16.60
C TYR A 12 -3.05 18.17 -15.41
N LEU A 13 -1.75 18.10 -15.28
CA LEU A 13 -1.00 18.62 -14.16
C LEU A 13 -0.69 20.08 -14.39
N SER A 14 -1.34 20.97 -13.66
CA SER A 14 -0.84 22.33 -13.59
C SER A 14 0.48 22.34 -12.80
N GLN A 15 1.54 22.83 -13.41
CA GLN A 15 2.78 23.17 -12.71
C GLN A 15 2.53 24.40 -11.80
N LYS A 16 1.66 24.26 -10.81
CA LYS A 16 1.59 25.28 -9.75
C LYS A 16 2.85 25.16 -8.90
N ARG A 17 3.73 26.15 -9.04
CA ARG A 17 4.83 26.38 -8.09
C ARG A 17 4.24 26.56 -6.69
N VAL A 18 4.16 25.51 -5.91
CA VAL A 18 3.85 25.61 -4.50
C VAL A 18 5.14 26.06 -3.79
N ASN A 19 5.14 27.27 -3.23
CA ASN A 19 6.24 27.77 -2.44
C ASN A 19 6.59 26.77 -1.33
N ALA A 20 7.85 26.38 -1.23
CA ALA A 20 8.36 25.42 -0.24
C ALA A 20 8.03 25.82 1.23
N SER A 21 7.73 27.07 1.50
CA SER A 21 7.27 27.56 2.80
C SER A 21 5.90 27.05 3.21
N THR A 22 5.03 26.68 2.26
CA THR A 22 3.69 26.15 2.54
C THR A 22 3.77 24.67 2.97
N ALA A 23 4.78 23.95 2.51
CA ALA A 23 5.01 22.55 2.88
C ALA A 23 5.41 22.37 4.36
N LYS A 24 5.95 23.39 5.01
CA LYS A 24 6.36 23.36 6.42
C LYS A 24 5.20 23.50 7.42
N ARG A 25 3.98 23.81 6.99
CA ARG A 25 2.83 24.08 7.87
C ARG A 25 1.84 22.93 8.01
N GLY A 26 2.32 21.69 8.16
CA GLY A 26 1.48 20.59 8.68
C GLY A 26 0.35 20.09 7.75
N TYR A 27 0.46 20.29 6.45
CA TYR A 27 -0.45 19.62 5.51
C TYR A 27 -0.14 18.11 5.46
N SER A 28 -1.17 17.29 5.52
CA SER A 28 -1.02 15.87 5.29
C SER A 28 -0.48 15.63 3.87
N GLU A 29 0.12 14.47 3.64
CA GLU A 29 0.65 14.11 2.31
C GLU A 29 -0.44 14.16 1.24
N GLU A 30 -1.65 13.76 1.62
CA GLU A 30 -2.83 13.73 0.77
C GLU A 30 -3.21 15.14 0.28
N LYS A 31 -3.28 16.12 1.19
CA LYS A 31 -3.56 17.52 0.85
C LYS A 31 -2.50 18.09 -0.08
N TRP A 32 -1.25 17.73 0.17
CA TRP A 32 -0.15 18.18 -0.65
C TRP A 32 -0.25 17.61 -2.07
N VAL A 33 -0.53 16.30 -2.21
CA VAL A 33 -0.75 15.68 -3.53
C VAL A 33 -1.94 16.33 -4.23
N ALA A 34 -3.06 16.52 -3.54
CA ALA A 34 -4.25 17.14 -4.11
C ALA A 34 -3.99 18.54 -4.70
N SER A 35 -3.02 19.29 -4.14
CA SER A 35 -2.65 20.62 -4.67
C SER A 35 -1.91 20.58 -6.02
N TYR A 36 -1.44 19.42 -6.46
CA TYR A 36 -0.78 19.21 -7.76
C TYR A 36 -1.67 18.55 -8.80
N ILE A 37 -2.84 18.04 -8.40
CA ILE A 37 -3.77 17.37 -9.30
C ILE A 37 -4.91 18.35 -9.60
N GLU A 38 -5.16 18.63 -10.88
CA GLU A 38 -6.34 19.37 -11.30
C GLU A 38 -7.57 18.45 -11.19
N ASN A 39 -8.76 19.01 -11.16
CA ASN A 39 -10.06 18.33 -11.17
C ASN A 39 -10.63 17.96 -9.81
N ASP A 40 -10.82 18.92 -8.94
CA ASP A 40 -11.69 18.81 -7.75
C ASP A 40 -11.38 17.64 -6.81
N PHE A 41 -10.14 17.11 -6.83
CA PHE A 41 -9.74 16.10 -5.88
C PHE A 41 -9.78 16.66 -4.45
N ARG A 42 -10.47 15.95 -3.59
CA ARG A 42 -10.59 16.25 -2.17
C ARG A 42 -10.06 15.09 -1.34
N VAL A 43 -9.55 15.43 -0.17
CA VAL A 43 -9.14 14.43 0.81
C VAL A 43 -10.38 13.70 1.31
N ASN A 44 -10.29 12.36 1.36
CA ASN A 44 -11.32 11.54 1.96
C ASN A 44 -11.17 11.56 3.49
N ASP A 45 -12.20 12.00 4.19
CA ASP A 45 -12.18 12.10 5.65
C ASP A 45 -12.41 10.76 6.37
N ASP A 46 -12.85 9.70 5.65
CA ASP A 46 -12.97 8.37 6.24
C ASP A 46 -11.61 7.70 6.40
N ARG A 47 -11.07 7.77 7.62
CA ARG A 47 -9.79 7.17 7.99
C ARG A 47 -9.74 5.64 7.92
N ARG A 48 -10.88 4.97 7.76
CA ARG A 48 -10.96 3.52 7.56
C ARG A 48 -10.89 3.14 6.10
N SER A 49 -11.15 4.08 5.22
CA SER A 49 -11.04 3.90 3.77
C SER A 49 -9.59 3.68 3.34
N LYS A 50 -9.40 2.95 2.25
CA LYS A 50 -8.13 2.87 1.51
C LYS A 50 -7.93 4.05 0.57
N VAL A 51 -8.97 4.77 0.28
CA VAL A 51 -8.97 5.94 -0.59
C VAL A 51 -8.56 7.15 0.23
N ASP A 52 -7.46 7.78 -0.16
CA ASP A 52 -6.95 9.00 0.47
C ASP A 52 -7.47 10.26 -0.24
N LEU A 53 -7.63 10.22 -1.58
CA LEU A 53 -8.16 11.30 -2.41
C LEU A 53 -9.23 10.79 -3.36
N THR A 54 -10.28 11.59 -3.62
CA THR A 54 -11.33 11.28 -4.59
C THR A 54 -11.88 12.53 -5.25
N ASN A 55 -12.31 12.41 -6.50
CA ASN A 55 -13.10 13.42 -7.20
C ASN A 55 -14.50 12.89 -7.62
N GLY A 56 -14.91 11.74 -7.06
CA GLY A 56 -16.16 11.07 -7.40
C GLY A 56 -16.08 10.12 -8.61
N HIS A 57 -15.05 10.24 -9.46
CA HIS A 57 -14.82 9.39 -10.63
C HIS A 57 -13.55 8.54 -10.49
N MET A 58 -12.58 9.02 -9.74
CA MET A 58 -11.30 8.35 -9.52
C MET A 58 -10.93 8.44 -8.05
N ASN A 59 -10.42 7.34 -7.53
CA ASN A 59 -10.01 7.16 -6.15
C ASN A 59 -8.50 6.88 -6.09
N ILE A 60 -7.79 7.64 -5.28
CA ILE A 60 -6.33 7.55 -5.18
C ILE A 60 -5.93 7.18 -3.76
N GLN A 61 -5.05 6.18 -3.64
CA GLN A 61 -4.31 5.91 -2.41
C GLN A 61 -2.94 6.56 -2.49
N VAL A 62 -2.54 7.30 -1.44
CA VAL A 62 -1.25 7.99 -1.37
C VAL A 62 -0.29 7.26 -0.45
N LYS A 63 0.93 7.00 -0.91
CA LYS A 63 2.00 6.39 -0.11
C LYS A 63 3.31 7.13 -0.27
N LYS A 64 4.02 7.29 0.83
CA LYS A 64 5.38 7.85 0.83
C LYS A 64 6.39 6.80 0.40
N SER A 65 7.37 7.20 -0.39
CA SER A 65 8.53 6.38 -0.68
C SER A 65 9.79 7.06 -0.14
N LYS A 66 10.44 6.40 0.81
CA LYS A 66 11.77 6.75 1.28
C LYS A 66 12.64 5.54 1.04
N ALA A 67 13.43 5.53 0.00
CA ALA A 67 14.38 4.48 -0.37
C ALA A 67 14.26 3.17 0.45
N ARG A 68 13.65 2.14 -0.10
CA ARG A 68 13.47 0.80 0.50
C ARG A 68 12.76 0.78 1.88
N GLN A 69 12.00 1.81 2.21
CA GLN A 69 11.25 1.82 3.46
C GLN A 69 9.86 1.19 3.27
N PHE A 70 9.55 0.21 4.12
CA PHE A 70 8.23 -0.41 4.16
C PHE A 70 7.15 0.59 4.63
N GLN A 71 6.10 0.71 3.84
CA GLN A 71 4.89 1.46 4.18
C GLN A 71 3.76 0.50 4.53
N GLN A 72 3.07 0.75 5.63
CA GLN A 72 1.89 -0.03 5.97
C GLN A 72 0.76 0.29 4.98
N ILE A 73 0.17 -0.74 4.40
CA ILE A 73 -0.98 -0.61 3.50
C ILE A 73 -2.25 -1.16 4.11
N SER A 74 -2.15 -2.18 4.96
CA SER A 74 -3.29 -2.76 5.68
C SER A 74 -2.86 -3.37 6.99
N ARG A 75 -3.83 -3.56 7.88
CA ARG A 75 -3.71 -4.36 9.10
C ARG A 75 -5.08 -4.87 9.51
N GLY A 76 -5.11 -5.99 10.20
CA GLY A 76 -6.32 -6.55 10.79
C GLY A 76 -5.97 -7.72 11.68
N THR A 77 -6.95 -8.23 12.41
CA THR A 77 -6.81 -9.49 13.15
C THR A 77 -6.78 -10.66 12.18
N VAL A 78 -6.27 -11.81 12.63
CA VAL A 78 -6.32 -13.06 11.86
C VAL A 78 -7.78 -13.43 11.58
N ASP A 79 -8.66 -13.31 12.58
CA ASP A 79 -10.09 -13.60 12.42
C ASP A 79 -10.72 -12.74 11.31
N SER A 80 -10.44 -11.44 11.32
CA SER A 80 -10.97 -10.54 10.28
C SER A 80 -10.43 -10.87 8.88
N LEU A 81 -9.19 -11.30 8.79
CA LEU A 81 -8.59 -11.70 7.53
C LEU A 81 -9.24 -12.99 7.00
N VAL A 82 -9.38 -14.01 7.86
CA VAL A 82 -10.00 -15.30 7.50
C VAL A 82 -11.48 -15.13 7.18
N SER A 83 -12.21 -14.26 7.90
CA SER A 83 -13.63 -14.01 7.59
C SER A 83 -13.85 -13.44 6.19
N VAL A 84 -12.87 -12.72 5.67
CA VAL A 84 -12.92 -12.09 4.35
C VAL A 84 -12.32 -12.98 3.27
N ILE A 85 -11.32 -13.78 3.62
CA ILE A 85 -10.67 -14.76 2.73
C ILE A 85 -10.83 -16.15 3.35
N PRO A 86 -11.99 -16.80 3.15
CA PRO A 86 -12.28 -18.10 3.78
C PRO A 86 -11.28 -19.20 3.42
N ASN A 87 -10.63 -19.08 2.28
CA ASN A 87 -9.58 -20.02 1.85
C ASN A 87 -8.37 -20.05 2.79
N LEU A 88 -8.22 -19.08 3.71
CA LEU A 88 -7.19 -19.10 4.74
C LEU A 88 -7.59 -19.87 6.01
N GLN A 89 -8.83 -20.35 6.10
CA GLN A 89 -9.32 -21.12 7.25
C GLN A 89 -8.38 -22.29 7.65
N PRO A 90 -7.83 -23.07 6.71
CA PRO A 90 -6.95 -24.20 7.07
C PRO A 90 -5.67 -23.79 7.82
N ILE A 91 -5.22 -22.56 7.66
CA ILE A 91 -3.99 -22.05 8.30
C ILE A 91 -4.26 -21.03 9.41
N GLU A 92 -5.51 -20.80 9.79
CA GLU A 92 -5.89 -19.79 10.79
C GLU A 92 -5.16 -19.98 12.12
N SER A 93 -5.10 -21.22 12.63
CA SER A 93 -4.42 -21.54 13.89
C SER A 93 -2.93 -21.20 13.85
N LEU A 94 -2.26 -21.52 12.74
CA LEU A 94 -0.84 -21.22 12.54
C LEU A 94 -0.58 -19.71 12.47
N LEU A 95 -1.47 -18.96 11.83
CA LEU A 95 -1.41 -17.50 11.79
C LEU A 95 -1.63 -16.88 13.18
N LYS A 96 -2.58 -17.41 13.97
CA LYS A 96 -2.81 -16.99 15.35
C LYS A 96 -1.60 -17.29 16.25
N GLU A 97 -1.01 -18.46 16.14
CA GLU A 97 0.22 -18.79 16.88
C GLU A 97 1.34 -17.77 16.63
N ARG A 98 1.54 -17.37 15.38
CA ARG A 98 2.53 -16.33 15.07
C ARG A 98 2.14 -14.98 15.68
N CYS A 99 0.90 -14.57 15.57
CA CYS A 99 0.47 -13.24 16.00
C CYS A 99 0.35 -13.10 17.50
N GLU A 100 -0.26 -14.08 18.18
CA GLU A 100 -0.54 -14.05 19.62
C GLU A 100 0.66 -14.49 20.44
N HIS A 101 1.29 -15.60 20.05
CA HIS A 101 2.35 -16.23 20.81
C HIS A 101 3.77 -15.91 20.34
N LYS A 102 3.89 -15.07 19.30
CA LYS A 102 5.17 -14.67 18.69
C LYS A 102 6.03 -15.84 18.21
N LYS A 103 5.41 -16.98 17.91
CA LYS A 103 6.10 -18.09 17.28
C LYS A 103 6.54 -17.73 15.85
N TYR A 104 7.41 -18.52 15.28
CA TYR A 104 7.78 -18.39 13.87
C TYR A 104 6.59 -18.74 12.96
N PHE A 105 6.60 -18.21 11.74
CA PHE A 105 5.70 -18.72 10.72
C PHE A 105 6.06 -20.17 10.39
N ASP A 106 5.02 -21.01 10.35
CA ASP A 106 5.15 -22.39 9.89
C ASP A 106 5.24 -22.41 8.35
N PRO A 107 6.21 -23.10 7.75
CA PRO A 107 6.30 -23.24 6.30
C PRO A 107 5.05 -23.81 5.63
N CYS A 108 4.26 -24.62 6.33
CA CYS A 108 3.02 -25.21 5.79
C CYS A 108 1.99 -24.16 5.34
N ILE A 109 2.10 -22.89 5.79
CA ILE A 109 1.18 -21.84 5.37
C ILE A 109 1.38 -21.41 3.90
N ILE A 110 2.55 -21.65 3.32
CA ILE A 110 2.96 -21.04 2.03
C ILE A 110 2.07 -21.51 0.88
N GLU A 111 1.72 -22.78 0.82
CA GLU A 111 0.85 -23.31 -0.24
C GLU A 111 -0.52 -22.61 -0.21
N THR A 112 -1.13 -22.50 0.96
CA THR A 112 -2.43 -21.84 1.14
C THR A 112 -2.36 -20.35 0.81
N LEU A 113 -1.28 -19.67 1.22
CA LEU A 113 -1.07 -18.26 0.89
C LEU A 113 -0.94 -18.06 -0.63
N ASN A 114 -0.20 -18.92 -1.32
CA ASN A 114 -0.05 -18.84 -2.77
C ASN A 114 -1.36 -19.16 -3.51
N ALA A 115 -2.14 -20.12 -3.02
CA ALA A 115 -3.46 -20.41 -3.57
C ALA A 115 -4.43 -19.22 -3.42
N SER A 116 -4.30 -18.44 -2.35
CA SER A 116 -5.15 -17.26 -2.05
C SER A 116 -4.48 -15.92 -2.39
N LYS A 117 -3.41 -15.94 -3.18
CA LYS A 117 -2.54 -14.77 -3.41
C LYS A 117 -3.31 -13.54 -3.90
N ARG A 118 -4.16 -13.70 -4.91
CA ARG A 118 -4.95 -12.60 -5.47
C ARG A 118 -5.89 -11.98 -4.43
N GLU A 119 -6.62 -12.80 -3.70
CA GLU A 119 -7.55 -12.36 -2.66
C GLU A 119 -6.82 -11.59 -1.55
N ILE A 120 -5.64 -12.06 -1.14
CA ILE A 120 -4.78 -11.39 -0.15
C ILE A 120 -4.32 -10.02 -0.66
N LEU A 121 -3.89 -9.93 -1.92
CA LEU A 121 -3.44 -8.67 -2.52
C LEU A 121 -4.59 -7.67 -2.67
N GLU A 122 -5.74 -8.11 -3.15
CA GLU A 122 -6.94 -7.27 -3.27
C GLU A 122 -7.40 -6.79 -1.90
N HIS A 123 -7.47 -7.66 -0.89
CA HIS A 123 -7.75 -7.25 0.48
C HIS A 123 -6.76 -6.20 1.00
N ALA A 124 -5.47 -6.44 0.81
CA ALA A 124 -4.44 -5.57 1.34
C ALA A 124 -4.42 -4.20 0.64
N LEU A 125 -4.57 -4.16 -0.67
CA LEU A 125 -4.43 -2.97 -1.51
C LEU A 125 -5.74 -2.23 -1.73
N LEU A 126 -6.83 -2.93 -2.03
CA LEU A 126 -8.13 -2.33 -2.33
C LEU A 126 -9.03 -2.18 -1.09
N GLY A 127 -8.90 -3.10 -0.12
CA GLY A 127 -9.81 -3.16 1.04
C GLY A 127 -11.19 -3.72 0.67
N HIS A 128 -12.18 -3.52 1.57
CA HIS A 128 -13.53 -4.09 1.47
C HIS A 128 -14.63 -3.03 1.42
N GLY A 129 -14.30 -1.75 1.53
CA GLY A 129 -15.27 -0.67 1.44
C GLY A 129 -15.84 -0.51 0.03
N ASP A 130 -16.94 0.25 -0.07
CA ASP A 130 -17.57 0.58 -1.35
C ASP A 130 -16.63 1.40 -2.25
N LEU A 131 -15.80 2.24 -1.65
CA LEU A 131 -14.77 3.00 -2.35
C LEU A 131 -13.46 2.21 -2.35
N LYS A 132 -13.02 1.82 -3.54
CA LYS A 132 -11.72 1.17 -3.76
C LYS A 132 -10.78 2.11 -4.49
N PRO A 133 -9.47 2.11 -4.19
CA PRO A 133 -8.52 2.92 -4.93
C PRO A 133 -8.30 2.37 -6.34
N ASP A 134 -8.42 3.25 -7.33
CA ASP A 134 -8.11 2.96 -8.74
C ASP A 134 -6.62 3.13 -9.02
N VAL A 135 -5.99 4.07 -8.29
CA VAL A 135 -4.63 4.53 -8.53
C VAL A 135 -3.82 4.53 -7.23
N LEU A 136 -2.59 4.06 -7.30
CA LEU A 136 -1.58 4.28 -6.29
C LEU A 136 -0.74 5.50 -6.66
N CYS A 137 -0.76 6.51 -5.80
CA CYS A 137 0.11 7.66 -5.88
C CYS A 137 1.30 7.47 -4.92
N ILE A 138 2.50 7.59 -5.45
CA ILE A 138 3.73 7.47 -4.66
C ILE A 138 4.46 8.81 -4.67
N THR A 139 4.71 9.34 -3.47
CA THR A 139 5.56 10.54 -3.31
C THR A 139 6.96 10.12 -2.91
N GLU A 140 7.95 10.43 -3.73
CA GLU A 140 9.35 10.14 -3.41
C GLU A 140 9.95 11.26 -2.57
N TRP A 141 10.67 10.86 -1.53
CA TRP A 141 11.35 11.75 -0.61
C TRP A 141 12.86 11.52 -0.61
N ASP A 142 13.63 12.59 -0.55
CA ASP A 142 15.04 12.48 -0.25
C ASP A 142 15.25 12.19 1.25
N LYS A 143 16.15 11.26 1.53
CA LYS A 143 16.52 10.92 2.92
C LYS A 143 17.43 11.97 3.56
N ARG A 144 18.25 12.66 2.76
CA ARG A 144 19.31 13.54 3.24
C ARG A 144 18.78 14.93 3.57
N ASP A 145 17.95 15.44 2.71
CA ASP A 145 17.45 16.83 2.81
C ASP A 145 15.97 16.91 3.21
N ALA A 146 15.30 15.77 3.37
CA ALA A 146 13.88 15.65 3.69
C ALA A 146 12.96 16.39 2.71
N THR A 147 13.41 16.58 1.46
CA THR A 147 12.62 17.18 0.40
C THR A 147 11.87 16.13 -0.41
N ARG A 148 10.76 16.54 -1.00
CA ARG A 148 10.02 15.72 -1.97
C ARG A 148 10.67 15.88 -3.34
N LYS A 149 10.85 14.77 -4.07
CA LYS A 149 11.51 14.78 -5.38
C LYS A 149 10.55 14.62 -6.53
N LYS A 150 9.59 13.73 -6.39
CA LYS A 150 8.62 13.43 -7.45
C LYS A 150 7.33 12.85 -6.90
N ILE A 151 6.30 12.95 -7.71
CA ILE A 151 5.01 12.27 -7.54
C ILE A 151 4.85 11.32 -8.71
N MET A 152 4.48 10.07 -8.43
CA MET A 152 4.32 9.03 -9.43
C MET A 152 2.95 8.39 -9.27
N PHE A 153 2.31 8.06 -10.38
CA PHE A 153 1.00 7.43 -10.40
C PHE A 153 1.06 6.12 -11.18
N VAL A 154 0.39 5.10 -10.67
CA VAL A 154 0.23 3.81 -11.31
C VAL A 154 -1.14 3.23 -11.02
N ALA A 155 -1.75 2.54 -11.98
CA ALA A 155 -3.02 1.88 -11.74
C ALA A 155 -2.87 0.77 -10.69
N MET A 156 -3.81 0.68 -9.76
CA MET A 156 -3.76 -0.32 -8.70
C MET A 156 -3.78 -1.75 -9.25
N LYS A 157 -4.48 -1.98 -10.37
CA LYS A 157 -4.46 -3.27 -11.07
C LYS A 157 -3.06 -3.68 -11.51
N ASP A 158 -2.24 -2.73 -12.01
CA ASP A 158 -0.89 -3.02 -12.49
C ASP A 158 0.05 -3.35 -11.32
N VAL A 159 -0.18 -2.72 -10.16
CA VAL A 159 0.52 -3.08 -8.92
C VAL A 159 0.19 -4.52 -8.51
N ILE A 160 -1.09 -4.90 -8.54
CA ILE A 160 -1.52 -6.27 -8.21
C ILE A 160 -0.90 -7.26 -9.19
N GLU A 161 -1.00 -7.01 -10.50
CA GLU A 161 -0.46 -7.90 -11.53
C GLU A 161 1.08 -8.06 -11.41
N SER A 162 1.80 -6.99 -11.09
CA SER A 162 3.24 -7.08 -10.87
C SER A 162 3.58 -7.96 -9.66
N LEU A 163 2.80 -7.88 -8.59
CA LEU A 163 2.98 -8.72 -7.40
C LEU A 163 2.57 -10.18 -7.64
N MET A 164 1.60 -10.43 -8.52
CA MET A 164 1.17 -11.79 -8.89
C MET A 164 2.27 -12.61 -9.56
N GLN A 165 3.33 -11.98 -10.09
CA GLN A 165 4.47 -12.67 -10.71
C GLN A 165 5.36 -13.40 -9.70
N TYR A 166 5.23 -13.08 -8.41
CA TYR A 166 6.02 -13.68 -7.34
C TYR A 166 5.21 -14.70 -6.55
N ASP A 167 5.91 -15.59 -5.85
CA ASP A 167 5.32 -16.48 -4.87
C ASP A 167 5.65 -16.04 -3.46
N PHE A 168 4.75 -16.32 -2.52
CA PHE A 168 5.03 -16.13 -1.10
C PHE A 168 6.17 -17.03 -0.64
N SER A 169 7.04 -16.47 0.16
CA SER A 169 8.13 -17.19 0.84
C SER A 169 8.29 -16.67 2.27
N ILE A 170 8.92 -17.47 3.12
CA ILE A 170 9.25 -17.07 4.49
C ILE A 170 10.73 -16.69 4.52
N ARG A 171 11.04 -15.49 5.03
CA ARG A 171 12.43 -15.07 5.25
C ARG A 171 13.16 -16.00 6.21
N ASP A 172 14.49 -16.03 6.14
CA ASP A 172 15.35 -16.81 7.03
C ASP A 172 15.06 -16.56 8.52
N SER A 173 14.68 -15.34 8.87
CA SER A 173 14.25 -14.98 10.24
C SER A 173 12.97 -15.69 10.69
N LYS A 174 12.22 -16.32 9.79
CA LYS A 174 10.91 -16.97 10.00
C LYS A 174 9.83 -16.08 10.63
N THR A 175 10.07 -14.76 10.67
CA THR A 175 9.17 -13.78 11.30
C THR A 175 8.40 -12.92 10.31
N VAL A 176 8.74 -13.02 9.03
CA VAL A 176 8.17 -12.25 7.93
C VAL A 176 7.90 -13.18 6.75
N VAL A 177 6.72 -13.10 6.20
CA VAL A 177 6.38 -13.65 4.88
C VAL A 177 6.56 -12.53 3.87
N GLU A 178 7.15 -12.82 2.74
CA GLU A 178 7.38 -11.85 1.66
C GLU A 178 6.82 -12.36 0.34
N LEU A 179 6.45 -11.42 -0.51
CA LEU A 179 6.03 -11.65 -1.88
C LEU A 179 6.89 -10.74 -2.77
N GLY A 180 7.90 -11.33 -3.37
CA GLY A 180 8.94 -10.57 -4.06
C GLY A 180 9.64 -9.56 -3.15
N PRO A 181 10.32 -8.55 -3.72
CA PRO A 181 11.11 -7.58 -2.95
C PRO A 181 10.26 -6.48 -2.31
N SER A 182 9.03 -6.29 -2.77
CA SER A 182 8.24 -5.08 -2.51
C SER A 182 7.05 -5.26 -1.58
N PHE A 183 6.64 -6.50 -1.26
CA PHE A 183 5.48 -6.75 -0.40
C PHE A 183 5.82 -7.68 0.75
N THR A 184 5.29 -7.41 1.92
CA THR A 184 5.46 -8.28 3.09
C THR A 184 4.20 -8.37 3.94
N PHE A 185 4.11 -9.48 4.61
CA PHE A 185 3.08 -9.86 5.56
C PHE A 185 3.76 -10.28 6.87
N GLN A 186 3.41 -9.66 7.98
CA GLN A 186 4.05 -9.92 9.27
C GLN A 186 3.13 -9.59 10.45
N ARG A 187 3.50 -10.05 11.63
CA ARG A 187 2.90 -9.58 12.87
C ARG A 187 3.13 -8.08 13.06
N LYS A 188 2.12 -7.34 13.46
CA LYS A 188 2.23 -5.90 13.76
C LYS A 188 3.24 -5.63 14.88
N GLY A 189 4.18 -4.71 14.60
CA GLY A 189 5.24 -4.37 15.54
C GLY A 189 6.33 -5.43 15.66
N GLY A 190 6.31 -6.48 14.81
CA GLY A 190 7.27 -7.58 14.86
C GLY A 190 7.32 -8.22 16.26
N ASP A 191 8.48 -8.68 16.67
CA ASP A 191 8.65 -9.35 17.96
C ASP A 191 8.73 -8.37 19.15
N GLY A 192 9.00 -7.09 18.90
CA GLY A 192 8.91 -6.00 19.87
C GLY A 192 7.49 -5.48 20.12
N GLY A 193 6.47 -5.91 19.33
CA GLY A 193 5.09 -5.48 19.48
C GLY A 193 4.41 -5.95 20.75
N ARG A 194 3.22 -5.40 21.03
CA ARG A 194 2.43 -5.76 22.22
C ARG A 194 2.18 -7.27 22.24
N LYS A 195 2.25 -7.89 23.44
CA LYS A 195 2.02 -9.33 23.61
C LYS A 195 0.64 -9.78 23.12
N SER A 196 -0.36 -8.94 23.28
CA SER A 196 -1.77 -9.18 22.91
C SER A 196 -2.13 -8.72 21.49
N ALA A 197 -1.17 -8.36 20.66
CA ALA A 197 -1.48 -7.92 19.30
C ALA A 197 -1.68 -9.14 18.40
N ASN A 198 -2.93 -9.45 18.11
CA ASN A 198 -3.38 -10.46 17.16
C ASN A 198 -3.46 -9.88 15.73
N ASP A 199 -2.73 -8.80 15.48
CA ASP A 199 -2.81 -8.09 14.21
C ASP A 199 -1.75 -8.60 13.23
N ILE A 200 -2.21 -8.89 12.03
CA ILE A 200 -1.38 -9.01 10.83
C ILE A 200 -1.25 -7.64 10.20
N GLN A 201 -0.07 -7.36 9.68
CA GLN A 201 0.25 -6.13 8.99
C GLN A 201 0.81 -6.44 7.61
N PHE A 202 0.16 -5.88 6.59
CA PHE A 202 0.66 -5.88 5.23
C PHE A 202 1.44 -4.60 4.96
N LYS A 203 2.57 -4.74 4.30
CA LYS A 203 3.45 -3.62 3.96
C LYS A 203 3.91 -3.71 2.53
N ILE A 204 4.15 -2.53 1.94
CA ILE A 204 4.71 -2.37 0.61
C ILE A 204 5.98 -1.53 0.69
N VAL A 205 6.93 -1.79 -0.19
CA VAL A 205 8.07 -0.91 -0.46
C VAL A 205 7.85 -0.29 -1.84
N PRO A 206 7.29 0.94 -1.90
CA PRO A 206 6.92 1.52 -3.20
C PRO A 206 8.07 1.64 -4.19
N SER A 207 9.29 1.89 -3.71
CA SER A 207 10.48 2.02 -4.54
C SER A 207 11.01 0.70 -5.13
N LEU A 208 10.43 -0.43 -4.76
CA LEU A 208 10.79 -1.77 -5.24
C LEU A 208 9.65 -2.44 -6.02
N LEU A 209 8.57 -1.72 -6.31
CA LEU A 209 7.52 -2.20 -7.20
C LEU A 209 8.08 -2.29 -8.62
N ASP A 210 7.87 -3.43 -9.25
CA ASP A 210 8.19 -3.65 -10.66
C ASP A 210 7.01 -3.22 -11.54
N VAL A 211 6.85 -1.90 -11.66
CA VAL A 211 5.77 -1.28 -12.43
C VAL A 211 6.29 -0.10 -13.22
N THR A 212 5.68 0.14 -14.38
CA THR A 212 5.88 1.37 -15.13
C THR A 212 4.94 2.44 -14.59
N TYR A 213 5.48 3.61 -14.27
CA TYR A 213 4.69 4.75 -13.86
C TYR A 213 4.31 5.60 -15.09
N PRO A 214 3.04 5.57 -15.54
CA PRO A 214 2.63 6.31 -16.74
C PRO A 214 2.68 7.83 -16.52
N VAL A 215 2.58 8.28 -15.28
CA VAL A 215 2.64 9.70 -14.93
C VAL A 215 3.68 9.92 -13.84
N VAL A 216 4.68 10.76 -14.12
CA VAL A 216 5.72 11.16 -13.18
C VAL A 216 5.88 12.67 -13.20
N ILE A 217 5.70 13.33 -12.05
CA ILE A 217 5.93 14.75 -11.87
C ILE A 217 7.22 14.95 -11.11
N HIS A 218 8.18 15.61 -11.75
CA HIS A 218 9.42 16.02 -11.12
C HIS A 218 9.23 17.36 -10.43
N LEU A 219 9.62 17.44 -9.17
CA LEU A 219 9.54 18.68 -8.39
C LEU A 219 10.86 19.41 -8.53
N THR A 220 10.81 20.57 -9.15
CA THR A 220 11.95 21.49 -9.19
C THR A 220 11.97 22.33 -7.91
N HIS A 221 13.12 22.40 -7.28
CA HIS A 221 13.38 23.27 -6.11
C HIS A 221 13.52 24.72 -6.53
#